data_cc8c3d6a1a478b2da1a0c3002f040462
#
_entry.id   cc8c3d6a1a478b2da1a0c3002f040462
#
_cell.length_a   1.000
_cell.length_b   1.000
_cell.length_c   1.000
_cell.angle_alpha   90.00
_cell.angle_beta   90.00
_cell.angle_gamma   90.00
#
_symmetry.space_group_name_H-M   'P 1'
#
loop_
_entity.id
_entity.type
_entity.pdbx_description
1 polymer ?
#
loop_
_entity_poly.entity_id
_entity_poly.type
_entity_poly.pdbx_seq_one_letter_code
_entity_poly.pdbx_strand_id
1 'polypeptide(L)'
;MAMASPPQSSTSERDLRLDLFRGLALWLIFLDHIPQNIVSWITIRNYGFSDATEIFIFISGYTAAFVYGRTMRDRGFVLASARILRRAWQIYVAHIFLFTIFMAEIAYVAATFENPLYAEEMKILDFLKQPDITIFQALLLKFKPVNMDVLPLYIVLLVAFPPMLFLLLRHPNVALGGSALVYAFAWRLDWNLPAYPNGVWFFNPFAWQLLFVFGAWCALGGAQKLGIVLRSRAVLAAAIAYLVFAFLVTLTWHFESLDRFMPGWLADWMYPIDKTNLDVLRFAHFLALAAVTMRFVPRHWPALKLPFLGPAIVCGQHSLEVFCLGVFLAFAGQFVIAESSGGPFLQAAISLLGIILMVATAYLVSWYKGIEGRSPVTRVKPSDADLAGGEA
;
A
#
# COMPACT_ATOMS: atom_id res chain seq x y z
N MET A 1 45.10 32.19 2.40
CA MET A 1 44.74 30.83 2.01
C MET A 1 43.38 30.53 2.62
N ALA A 2 42.29 30.75 1.89
CA ALA A 2 40.93 30.58 2.37
C ALA A 2 40.59 29.08 2.34
N MET A 3 40.30 28.48 3.50
CA MET A 3 39.80 27.11 3.61
C MET A 3 38.42 27.04 2.96
N ALA A 4 38.30 26.29 1.87
CA ALA A 4 37.01 25.96 1.27
C ALA A 4 36.20 25.10 2.26
N SER A 5 35.00 25.57 2.57
CA SER A 5 34.04 24.84 3.39
C SER A 5 33.71 23.51 2.69
N PRO A 6 33.62 22.36 3.42
CA PRO A 6 33.25 21.11 2.81
C PRO A 6 31.82 21.20 2.24
N PRO A 7 31.55 20.55 1.10
CA PRO A 7 30.23 20.58 0.48
C PRO A 7 29.21 19.99 1.48
N GLN A 8 28.23 20.80 1.85
CA GLN A 8 27.08 20.35 2.62
C GLN A 8 26.41 19.22 1.82
N SER A 9 26.46 18.01 2.38
CA SER A 9 25.67 16.88 1.87
C SER A 9 24.22 17.30 1.87
N SER A 10 23.64 17.54 0.68
CA SER A 10 22.22 17.76 0.53
C SER A 10 21.50 16.54 1.11
N THR A 11 20.99 16.66 2.32
CA THR A 11 20.02 15.73 2.87
C THR A 11 18.88 15.72 1.87
N SER A 12 18.72 14.62 1.12
CA SER A 12 17.62 14.44 0.17
C SER A 12 16.32 14.63 0.93
N GLU A 13 15.72 15.78 0.74
CA GLU A 13 14.51 16.19 1.43
C GLU A 13 13.40 15.18 1.11
N ARG A 14 12.72 14.67 2.15
CA ARG A 14 11.63 13.69 2.05
C ARG A 14 10.52 14.24 1.16
N ASP A 15 10.07 13.48 0.17
CA ASP A 15 9.00 13.89 -0.73
C ASP A 15 7.63 13.69 -0.03
N LEU A 16 7.09 14.78 0.53
CA LEU A 16 5.82 14.79 1.26
C LEU A 16 4.62 14.35 0.41
N ARG A 17 4.70 14.42 -0.94
CA ARG A 17 3.62 13.94 -1.81
C ARG A 17 3.40 12.44 -1.65
N LEU A 18 4.50 11.68 -1.50
CA LEU A 18 4.41 10.24 -1.32
C LEU A 18 3.72 9.88 0.00
N ASP A 19 4.02 10.64 1.07
CA ASP A 19 3.35 10.47 2.35
C ASP A 19 1.87 10.88 2.24
N LEU A 20 1.57 12.01 1.59
CA LEU A 20 0.19 12.45 1.36
C LEU A 20 -0.63 11.40 0.61
N PHE A 21 -0.16 10.96 -0.56
CA PHE A 21 -0.92 10.00 -1.36
C PHE A 21 -1.01 8.62 -0.72
N ARG A 22 -0.01 8.21 0.07
CA ARG A 22 -0.10 6.99 0.86
C ARG A 22 -1.14 7.11 1.96
N GLY A 23 -1.19 8.25 2.68
CA GLY A 23 -2.20 8.49 3.72
C GLY A 23 -3.61 8.55 3.15
N LEU A 24 -3.80 9.25 2.03
CA LEU A 24 -5.07 9.27 1.32
C LEU A 24 -5.47 7.85 0.86
N ALA A 25 -4.53 7.08 0.29
CA ALA A 25 -4.80 5.70 -0.10
C ALA A 25 -5.28 4.84 1.09
N LEU A 26 -4.71 5.03 2.29
CA LEU A 26 -5.15 4.33 3.50
C LEU A 26 -6.59 4.68 3.89
N TRP A 27 -6.98 5.95 3.80
CA TRP A 27 -8.35 6.36 4.07
C TRP A 27 -9.32 5.79 3.04
N LEU A 28 -8.95 5.83 1.75
CA LEU A 28 -9.78 5.26 0.68
C LEU A 28 -9.93 3.74 0.84
N ILE A 29 -8.85 3.02 1.17
CA ILE A 29 -8.86 1.58 1.46
C ILE A 29 -9.82 1.30 2.63
N PHE A 30 -9.74 2.05 3.73
CA PHE A 30 -10.64 1.90 4.86
C PHE A 30 -12.11 2.06 4.45
N LEU A 31 -12.45 3.12 3.71
CA LEU A 31 -13.81 3.37 3.26
C LEU A 31 -14.34 2.29 2.30
N ASP A 32 -13.47 1.77 1.42
CA ASP A 32 -13.80 0.71 0.47
C ASP A 32 -14.00 -0.66 1.12
N HIS A 33 -13.44 -0.86 2.32
CA HIS A 33 -13.56 -2.09 3.07
C HIS A 33 -14.80 -2.15 3.97
N ILE A 34 -15.60 -1.09 4.05
CA ILE A 34 -16.92 -1.09 4.69
C ILE A 34 -17.97 -1.33 3.60
N PRO A 35 -18.53 -2.55 3.46
CA PRO A 35 -19.53 -2.86 2.45
C PRO A 35 -20.76 -1.96 2.56
N GLN A 36 -21.38 -1.64 1.42
CA GLN A 36 -22.59 -0.82 1.32
C GLN A 36 -22.49 0.57 1.95
N ASN A 37 -21.29 1.06 2.21
CA ASN A 37 -21.05 2.38 2.77
C ASN A 37 -21.23 3.47 1.69
N ILE A 38 -22.20 4.35 1.87
CA ILE A 38 -22.45 5.47 0.92
C ILE A 38 -21.21 6.38 0.78
N VAL A 39 -20.40 6.52 1.84
CA VAL A 39 -19.19 7.35 1.80
C VAL A 39 -18.13 6.74 0.87
N SER A 40 -18.18 5.42 0.59
CA SER A 40 -17.27 4.80 -0.38
C SER A 40 -17.41 5.40 -1.80
N TRP A 41 -18.51 6.08 -2.11
CA TRP A 41 -18.69 6.79 -3.38
C TRP A 41 -17.66 7.89 -3.63
N ILE A 42 -17.00 8.43 -2.60
CA ILE A 42 -15.90 9.39 -2.80
C ILE A 42 -14.59 8.72 -3.21
N THR A 43 -14.51 7.40 -3.17
CA THR A 43 -13.27 6.68 -3.48
C THR A 43 -13.07 6.51 -4.98
N ILE A 44 -11.80 6.46 -5.38
CA ILE A 44 -11.41 6.38 -6.79
C ILE A 44 -11.87 5.10 -7.50
N ARG A 45 -12.14 4.02 -6.74
CA ARG A 45 -12.61 2.75 -7.32
C ARG A 45 -13.95 2.89 -8.08
N ASN A 46 -14.75 3.91 -7.74
CA ASN A 46 -16.06 4.12 -8.36
C ASN A 46 -15.97 4.96 -9.66
N TYR A 47 -14.79 5.49 -9.98
CA TYR A 47 -14.59 6.42 -11.09
C TYR A 47 -13.58 5.94 -12.12
N GLY A 48 -13.12 4.69 -12.00
CA GLY A 48 -12.18 4.12 -12.95
C GLY A 48 -11.77 2.69 -12.62
N PHE A 49 -10.84 2.15 -13.39
CA PHE A 49 -10.47 0.73 -13.32
C PHE A 49 -9.51 0.40 -12.17
N SER A 50 -8.75 1.37 -11.64
CA SER A 50 -7.85 1.16 -10.51
C SER A 50 -8.40 1.74 -9.23
N ASP A 51 -7.87 1.31 -8.09
CA ASP A 51 -8.25 1.80 -6.77
C ASP A 51 -7.03 2.23 -5.93
N ALA A 52 -7.21 2.44 -4.65
CA ALA A 52 -6.15 2.89 -3.75
C ALA A 52 -5.03 1.86 -3.55
N THR A 53 -5.27 0.58 -3.89
CA THR A 53 -4.26 -0.49 -3.73
C THR A 53 -3.10 -0.28 -4.71
N GLU A 54 -3.38 0.09 -5.96
CA GLU A 54 -2.33 0.40 -6.95
C GLU A 54 -1.45 1.55 -6.47
N ILE A 55 -2.05 2.61 -5.93
CA ILE A 55 -1.31 3.75 -5.36
C ILE A 55 -0.41 3.27 -4.21
N PHE A 56 -0.97 2.46 -3.30
CA PHE A 56 -0.26 1.97 -2.13
C PHE A 56 0.94 1.09 -2.49
N ILE A 57 0.78 0.14 -3.42
CA ILE A 57 1.84 -0.78 -3.84
C ILE A 57 2.93 -0.04 -4.63
N PHE A 58 2.55 0.86 -5.55
CA PHE A 58 3.52 1.69 -6.27
C PHE A 58 4.39 2.54 -5.33
N ILE A 59 3.77 3.27 -4.40
CA ILE A 59 4.50 4.12 -3.44
C ILE A 59 5.35 3.26 -2.50
N SER A 60 4.91 2.04 -2.18
CA SER A 60 5.68 1.09 -1.37
C SER A 60 6.97 0.66 -2.07
N GLY A 61 6.91 0.34 -3.37
CA GLY A 61 8.07 0.06 -4.20
C GLY A 61 9.02 1.25 -4.33
N TYR A 62 8.46 2.44 -4.60
CA TYR A 62 9.23 3.68 -4.68
C TYR A 62 10.00 3.95 -3.39
N THR A 63 9.32 3.90 -2.24
CA THR A 63 9.94 4.17 -0.94
C THR A 63 10.96 3.12 -0.55
N ALA A 64 10.68 1.83 -0.82
CA ALA A 64 11.62 0.75 -0.56
C ALA A 64 12.93 0.95 -1.32
N ALA A 65 12.86 1.28 -2.62
CA ALA A 65 14.05 1.55 -3.43
C ALA A 65 14.79 2.81 -2.98
N PHE A 66 14.07 3.86 -2.62
CA PHE A 66 14.67 5.10 -2.13
C PHE A 66 15.45 4.89 -0.83
N VAL A 67 14.85 4.18 0.15
CA VAL A 67 15.47 3.95 1.46
C VAL A 67 16.57 2.90 1.38
N TYR A 68 16.28 1.73 0.82
CA TYR A 68 17.19 0.59 0.82
C TYR A 68 18.24 0.68 -0.30
N GLY A 69 17.93 1.36 -1.40
CA GLY A 69 18.88 1.59 -2.49
C GLY A 69 20.09 2.41 -2.04
N ARG A 70 19.87 3.42 -1.19
CA ARG A 70 20.95 4.16 -0.54
C ARG A 70 21.78 3.25 0.36
N THR A 71 21.14 2.46 1.22
CA THR A 71 21.85 1.51 2.08
C THR A 71 22.66 0.51 1.27
N MET A 72 22.13 -0.02 0.16
CA MET A 72 22.81 -1.01 -0.69
C MET A 72 24.03 -0.42 -1.40
N ARG A 73 23.96 0.84 -1.83
CA ARG A 73 25.11 1.55 -2.42
C ARG A 73 26.20 1.86 -1.39
N ASP A 74 25.79 2.36 -0.20
CA ASP A 74 26.73 2.89 0.79
C ASP A 74 27.35 1.78 1.66
N ARG A 75 26.57 0.70 1.94
CA ARG A 75 26.92 -0.35 2.93
C ARG A 75 26.87 -1.77 2.37
N GLY A 76 26.61 -1.93 1.09
CA GLY A 76 26.61 -3.22 0.39
C GLY A 76 25.33 -4.04 0.50
N PHE A 77 25.33 -5.15 -0.26
CA PHE A 77 24.18 -6.02 -0.46
C PHE A 77 23.66 -6.66 0.84
N VAL A 78 24.57 -7.21 1.66
CA VAL A 78 24.20 -8.01 2.85
C VAL A 78 23.45 -7.17 3.87
N LEU A 79 23.97 -5.96 4.19
CA LEU A 79 23.31 -5.09 5.17
C LEU A 79 21.98 -4.52 4.67
N ALA A 80 21.90 -4.18 3.40
CA ALA A 80 20.65 -3.75 2.80
C ALA A 80 19.59 -4.88 2.83
N SER A 81 19.99 -6.10 2.44
CA SER A 81 19.12 -7.28 2.48
C SER A 81 18.62 -7.57 3.90
N ALA A 82 19.51 -7.52 4.90
CA ALA A 82 19.12 -7.70 6.30
C ALA A 82 18.08 -6.67 6.75
N ARG A 83 18.22 -5.40 6.34
CA ARG A 83 17.23 -4.35 6.65
C ARG A 83 15.88 -4.58 5.96
N ILE A 84 15.89 -5.00 4.69
CA ILE A 84 14.68 -5.31 3.94
C ILE A 84 13.95 -6.50 4.58
N LEU A 85 14.68 -7.59 4.88
CA LEU A 85 14.11 -8.78 5.50
C LEU A 85 13.60 -8.49 6.93
N ARG A 86 14.32 -7.66 7.69
CA ARG A 86 13.81 -7.17 8.99
C ARG A 86 12.49 -6.43 8.83
N ARG A 87 12.33 -5.61 7.79
CA ARG A 87 11.06 -4.93 7.53
C ARG A 87 9.96 -5.90 7.13
N ALA A 88 10.27 -6.88 6.26
CA ALA A 88 9.32 -7.95 5.91
C ALA A 88 8.86 -8.70 7.16
N TRP A 89 9.79 -9.03 8.08
CA TRP A 89 9.48 -9.67 9.35
C TRP A 89 8.57 -8.81 10.25
N GLN A 90 8.85 -7.51 10.35
CA GLN A 90 7.98 -6.60 11.11
C GLN A 90 6.54 -6.58 10.57
N ILE A 91 6.38 -6.60 9.24
CA ILE A 91 5.07 -6.62 8.61
C ILE A 91 4.40 -7.98 8.80
N TYR A 92 5.16 -9.06 8.75
CA TYR A 92 4.66 -10.41 9.03
C TYR A 92 4.12 -10.52 10.46
N VAL A 93 4.87 -10.05 11.45
CA VAL A 93 4.41 -10.04 12.85
C VAL A 93 3.16 -9.19 13.01
N ALA A 94 3.13 -8.00 12.40
CA ALA A 94 1.94 -7.13 12.41
C ALA A 94 0.74 -7.80 11.73
N HIS A 95 0.95 -8.54 10.63
CA HIS A 95 -0.10 -9.29 9.94
C HIS A 95 -0.68 -10.40 10.83
N ILE A 96 0.18 -11.20 11.48
CA ILE A 96 -0.28 -12.28 12.36
C ILE A 96 -1.01 -11.72 13.60
N PHE A 97 -0.51 -10.62 14.15
CA PHE A 97 -1.18 -9.93 15.26
C PHE A 97 -2.57 -9.41 14.84
N LEU A 98 -2.65 -8.74 13.69
CA LEU A 98 -3.90 -8.27 13.11
C LEU A 98 -4.85 -9.44 12.83
N PHE A 99 -4.35 -10.54 12.26
CA PHE A 99 -5.12 -11.76 12.02
C PHE A 99 -5.75 -12.27 13.31
N THR A 100 -4.99 -12.35 14.40
CA THR A 100 -5.48 -12.84 15.67
C THR A 100 -6.60 -11.96 16.23
N ILE A 101 -6.42 -10.64 16.21
CA ILE A 101 -7.44 -9.68 16.67
C ILE A 101 -8.68 -9.74 15.80
N PHE A 102 -8.51 -9.75 14.48
CA PHE A 102 -9.61 -9.81 13.52
C PHE A 102 -10.44 -11.10 13.66
N MET A 103 -9.77 -12.24 13.86
CA MET A 103 -10.45 -13.51 14.13
C MET A 103 -11.23 -13.47 15.45
N ALA A 104 -10.67 -12.89 16.50
CA ALA A 104 -11.35 -12.72 17.78
C ALA A 104 -12.58 -11.80 17.65
N GLU A 105 -12.45 -10.71 16.90
CA GLU A 105 -13.55 -9.77 16.63
C GLU A 105 -14.71 -10.47 15.92
N ILE A 106 -14.43 -11.17 14.81
CA ILE A 106 -15.48 -11.88 14.06
C ILE A 106 -16.12 -12.99 14.89
N ALA A 107 -15.31 -13.78 15.60
CA ALA A 107 -15.81 -14.87 16.45
C ALA A 107 -16.72 -14.33 17.57
N TYR A 108 -16.33 -13.22 18.20
CA TYR A 108 -17.13 -12.55 19.23
C TYR A 108 -18.47 -12.07 18.67
N VAL A 109 -18.45 -11.39 17.52
CA VAL A 109 -19.65 -10.86 16.86
C VAL A 109 -20.57 -11.99 16.44
N ALA A 110 -20.05 -13.02 15.76
CA ALA A 110 -20.84 -14.16 15.30
C ALA A 110 -21.51 -14.92 16.46
N ALA A 111 -20.81 -15.08 17.60
CA ALA A 111 -21.35 -15.73 18.79
C ALA A 111 -22.38 -14.87 19.53
N THR A 112 -22.15 -13.55 19.62
CA THR A 112 -23.02 -12.64 20.40
C THR A 112 -24.35 -12.41 19.71
N PHE A 113 -24.36 -12.32 18.38
CA PHE A 113 -25.55 -12.04 17.57
C PHE A 113 -26.15 -13.29 16.92
N GLU A 114 -25.60 -14.47 17.23
CA GLU A 114 -26.04 -15.78 16.71
C GLU A 114 -26.22 -15.78 15.17
N ASN A 115 -25.44 -14.94 14.48
CA ASN A 115 -25.52 -14.78 13.03
C ASN A 115 -24.30 -15.39 12.33
N PRO A 116 -24.42 -16.60 11.74
CA PRO A 116 -23.32 -17.28 11.07
C PRO A 116 -22.88 -16.58 9.78
N LEU A 117 -23.69 -15.67 9.21
CA LEU A 117 -23.36 -14.96 7.98
C LEU A 117 -22.10 -14.10 8.12
N TYR A 118 -21.82 -13.56 9.31
CA TYR A 118 -20.55 -12.84 9.54
C TYR A 118 -19.33 -13.72 9.33
N ALA A 119 -19.39 -14.97 9.78
CA ALA A 119 -18.30 -15.91 9.60
C ALA A 119 -18.14 -16.34 8.13
N GLU A 120 -19.25 -16.45 7.41
CA GLU A 120 -19.27 -16.80 5.99
C GLU A 120 -18.75 -15.65 5.12
N GLU A 121 -19.28 -14.43 5.29
CA GLU A 121 -18.84 -13.24 4.55
C GLU A 121 -17.34 -12.96 4.73
N MET A 122 -16.83 -13.13 5.96
CA MET A 122 -15.41 -12.94 6.27
C MET A 122 -14.54 -14.15 5.91
N LYS A 123 -15.13 -15.22 5.36
CA LYS A 123 -14.45 -16.46 4.94
C LYS A 123 -13.69 -17.14 6.08
N ILE A 124 -14.25 -17.17 7.29
CA ILE A 124 -13.63 -17.82 8.45
C ILE A 124 -14.26 -19.15 8.85
N LEU A 125 -15.22 -19.67 8.10
CA LEU A 125 -15.88 -20.94 8.41
C LEU A 125 -14.90 -22.10 8.52
N ASP A 126 -13.85 -22.14 7.67
CA ASP A 126 -12.83 -23.19 7.74
C ASP A 126 -12.00 -23.08 9.02
N PHE A 127 -11.75 -21.87 9.50
CA PHE A 127 -11.12 -21.65 10.80
C PHE A 127 -11.98 -22.17 11.94
N LEU A 128 -13.27 -21.91 11.92
CA LEU A 128 -14.18 -22.39 12.97
C LEU A 128 -14.33 -23.92 12.98
N LYS A 129 -14.22 -24.58 11.80
CA LYS A 129 -14.31 -26.04 11.67
C LYS A 129 -13.01 -26.77 12.02
N GLN A 130 -11.87 -26.23 11.61
CA GLN A 130 -10.53 -26.82 11.74
C GLN A 130 -9.49 -25.76 12.11
N PRO A 131 -9.54 -25.23 13.35
CA PRO A 131 -8.70 -24.10 13.75
C PRO A 131 -7.20 -24.42 13.75
N ASP A 132 -6.82 -25.62 14.11
CA ASP A 132 -5.45 -26.12 14.15
C ASP A 132 -4.78 -26.09 12.77
N ILE A 133 -5.47 -26.62 11.75
CA ILE A 133 -5.00 -26.62 10.37
C ILE A 133 -4.98 -25.18 9.83
N THR A 134 -6.05 -24.44 10.06
CA THR A 134 -6.24 -23.12 9.48
C THR A 134 -5.25 -22.09 10.05
N ILE A 135 -4.92 -22.17 11.35
CA ILE A 135 -3.85 -21.36 11.96
C ILE A 135 -2.51 -21.63 11.27
N PHE A 136 -2.17 -22.91 11.06
CA PHE A 136 -0.93 -23.25 10.35
C PHE A 136 -0.90 -22.69 8.92
N GLN A 137 -2.03 -22.76 8.20
CA GLN A 137 -2.16 -22.17 6.86
C GLN A 137 -2.10 -20.63 6.89
N ALA A 138 -2.60 -19.98 7.94
CA ALA A 138 -2.49 -18.55 8.12
C ALA A 138 -1.03 -18.12 8.38
N LEU A 139 -0.27 -18.86 9.19
CA LEU A 139 1.16 -18.64 9.40
C LEU A 139 1.96 -18.79 8.10
N LEU A 140 1.53 -19.66 7.19
CA LEU A 140 2.09 -19.80 5.84
C LEU A 140 1.56 -18.77 4.83
N LEU A 141 0.75 -17.81 5.26
CA LEU A 141 0.08 -16.79 4.44
C LEU A 141 -0.84 -17.37 3.35
N LYS A 142 -1.26 -18.64 3.48
CA LYS A 142 -2.17 -19.30 2.55
C LYS A 142 -3.64 -19.04 2.91
N PHE A 143 -3.98 -19.05 4.20
CA PHE A 143 -5.31 -18.66 4.67
C PHE A 143 -5.34 -17.19 5.01
N LYS A 144 -6.30 -16.49 4.43
CA LYS A 144 -6.50 -15.04 4.63
C LYS A 144 -8.00 -14.76 4.68
N PRO A 145 -8.50 -14.22 5.79
CA PRO A 145 -9.83 -13.62 5.83
C PRO A 145 -9.97 -12.47 4.83
N VAL A 146 -11.20 -12.08 4.56
CA VAL A 146 -11.48 -10.93 3.69
C VAL A 146 -10.74 -9.68 4.19
N ASN A 147 -10.28 -8.84 3.27
CA ASN A 147 -9.54 -7.60 3.53
C ASN A 147 -8.11 -7.76 4.11
N MET A 148 -7.60 -8.99 4.25
CA MET A 148 -6.26 -9.23 4.80
C MET A 148 -5.19 -9.59 3.75
N ASP A 149 -5.45 -9.40 2.47
CA ASP A 149 -4.57 -9.86 1.38
C ASP A 149 -3.38 -8.93 1.08
N VAL A 150 -3.46 -7.64 1.43
CA VAL A 150 -2.46 -6.62 1.05
C VAL A 150 -1.13 -6.81 1.78
N LEU A 151 -1.14 -7.11 3.10
CA LEU A 151 0.09 -7.32 3.87
C LEU A 151 0.86 -8.57 3.42
N PRO A 152 0.21 -9.74 3.21
CA PRO A 152 0.87 -10.91 2.61
C PRO A 152 1.55 -10.62 1.27
N LEU A 153 0.86 -9.92 0.35
CA LEU A 153 1.47 -9.48 -0.89
C LEU A 153 2.75 -8.66 -0.63
N TYR A 154 2.67 -7.66 0.25
CA TYR A 154 3.79 -6.78 0.52
C TYR A 154 4.97 -7.53 1.19
N ILE A 155 4.71 -8.51 2.05
CA ILE A 155 5.72 -9.38 2.65
C ILE A 155 6.49 -10.13 1.55
N VAL A 156 5.80 -10.80 0.63
CA VAL A 156 6.41 -11.55 -0.47
C VAL A 156 7.23 -10.64 -1.38
N LEU A 157 6.68 -9.47 -1.73
CA LEU A 157 7.39 -8.49 -2.54
C LEU A 157 8.70 -8.02 -1.87
N LEU A 158 8.69 -7.76 -0.55
CA LEU A 158 9.89 -7.38 0.19
C LEU A 158 10.90 -8.53 0.31
N VAL A 159 10.45 -9.76 0.53
CA VAL A 159 11.35 -10.93 0.60
C VAL A 159 12.08 -11.14 -0.74
N ALA A 160 11.39 -10.94 -1.86
CA ALA A 160 11.96 -11.04 -3.20
C ALA A 160 12.77 -9.79 -3.61
N PHE A 161 12.67 -8.69 -2.87
CA PHE A 161 13.22 -7.39 -3.30
C PHE A 161 14.76 -7.28 -3.27
N PRO A 162 15.54 -7.89 -2.38
CA PRO A 162 16.98 -7.71 -2.33
C PRO A 162 17.72 -7.98 -3.66
N PRO A 163 17.53 -9.13 -4.34
CA PRO A 163 18.16 -9.36 -5.64
C PRO A 163 17.59 -8.43 -6.73
N MET A 164 16.30 -8.11 -6.69
CA MET A 164 15.68 -7.17 -7.61
C MET A 164 16.26 -5.76 -7.45
N LEU A 165 16.44 -5.28 -6.23
CA LEU A 165 17.04 -3.98 -5.93
C LEU A 165 18.50 -3.91 -6.42
N PHE A 166 19.27 -4.99 -6.22
CA PHE A 166 20.63 -5.08 -6.71
C PHE A 166 20.68 -4.96 -8.24
N LEU A 167 19.77 -5.65 -8.94
CA LEU A 167 19.66 -5.57 -10.40
C LEU A 167 19.21 -4.17 -10.85
N LEU A 168 18.23 -3.57 -10.16
CA LEU A 168 17.76 -2.20 -10.44
C LEU A 168 18.87 -1.15 -10.30
N LEU A 169 19.78 -1.32 -9.34
CA LEU A 169 20.89 -0.39 -9.14
C LEU A 169 21.98 -0.50 -10.22
N ARG A 170 22.14 -1.69 -10.82
CA ARG A 170 23.14 -1.93 -11.88
C ARG A 170 22.56 -1.75 -13.28
N HIS A 171 21.40 -2.32 -13.51
CA HIS A 171 20.75 -2.39 -14.82
C HIS A 171 19.25 -2.11 -14.72
N PRO A 172 18.85 -0.86 -14.42
CA PRO A 172 17.45 -0.51 -14.07
C PRO A 172 16.44 -0.91 -15.16
N ASN A 173 16.78 -0.73 -16.44
CA ASN A 173 15.86 -1.08 -17.54
C ASN A 173 15.77 -2.60 -17.75
N VAL A 174 16.85 -3.36 -17.51
CA VAL A 174 16.82 -4.82 -17.55
C VAL A 174 15.97 -5.38 -16.42
N ALA A 175 16.09 -4.83 -15.22
CA ALA A 175 15.27 -5.21 -14.08
C ALA A 175 13.76 -4.96 -14.34
N LEU A 176 13.42 -3.79 -14.88
CA LEU A 176 12.04 -3.48 -15.24
C LEU A 176 11.53 -4.39 -16.37
N GLY A 177 12.35 -4.64 -17.40
CA GLY A 177 12.01 -5.57 -18.49
C GLY A 177 11.80 -7.01 -18.00
N GLY A 178 12.68 -7.49 -17.11
CA GLY A 178 12.52 -8.80 -16.46
C GLY A 178 11.25 -8.90 -15.61
N SER A 179 10.91 -7.82 -14.88
CA SER A 179 9.65 -7.71 -14.13
C SER A 179 8.43 -7.76 -15.06
N ALA A 180 8.48 -7.07 -16.20
CA ALA A 180 7.42 -7.12 -17.20
C ALA A 180 7.26 -8.52 -17.85
N LEU A 181 8.38 -9.23 -18.04
CA LEU A 181 8.34 -10.61 -18.52
C LEU A 181 7.69 -11.55 -17.49
N VAL A 182 8.04 -11.43 -16.21
CA VAL A 182 7.37 -12.20 -15.14
C VAL A 182 5.88 -11.93 -15.12
N TYR A 183 5.46 -10.67 -15.26
CA TYR A 183 4.06 -10.29 -15.39
C TYR A 183 3.39 -10.98 -16.58
N ALA A 184 4.00 -10.93 -17.77
CA ALA A 184 3.46 -11.56 -18.96
C ALA A 184 3.36 -13.10 -18.84
N PHE A 185 4.34 -13.74 -18.21
CA PHE A 185 4.30 -15.18 -17.94
C PHE A 185 3.24 -15.54 -16.89
N ALA A 186 3.05 -14.71 -15.85
CA ALA A 186 2.01 -14.92 -14.87
C ALA A 186 0.61 -14.94 -15.55
N TRP A 187 0.35 -14.02 -16.47
CA TRP A 187 -0.87 -14.00 -17.27
C TRP A 187 -1.00 -15.19 -18.23
N ARG A 188 0.09 -15.56 -18.90
CA ARG A 188 0.05 -16.60 -19.96
C ARG A 188 -0.03 -18.01 -19.39
N LEU A 189 0.55 -18.23 -18.21
CA LEU A 189 0.71 -19.55 -17.59
C LEU A 189 -0.13 -19.70 -16.32
N ASP A 190 -1.00 -18.74 -16.01
CA ASP A 190 -1.84 -18.70 -14.82
C ASP A 190 -1.02 -18.92 -13.51
N TRP A 191 0.19 -18.36 -13.47
CA TRP A 191 1.03 -18.44 -12.28
C TRP A 191 0.46 -17.61 -11.15
N ASN A 192 0.14 -18.27 -10.05
CA ASN A 192 -0.23 -17.63 -8.80
C ASN A 192 0.13 -18.52 -7.61
N LEU A 193 0.11 -17.99 -6.42
CA LEU A 193 0.33 -18.76 -5.19
C LEU A 193 -0.98 -19.44 -4.76
N PRO A 194 -0.89 -20.69 -4.23
CA PRO A 194 -2.09 -21.38 -3.75
C PRO A 194 -2.63 -20.74 -2.46
N ALA A 195 -3.95 -20.64 -2.36
CA ALA A 195 -4.67 -20.26 -1.16
C ALA A 195 -5.27 -21.48 -0.44
N TYR A 196 -5.61 -21.34 0.83
CA TYR A 196 -6.32 -22.35 1.62
C TYR A 196 -7.76 -21.86 1.90
N PRO A 197 -8.77 -22.74 1.86
CA PRO A 197 -8.69 -24.19 1.58
C PRO A 197 -8.52 -24.52 0.09
N ASN A 198 -8.92 -23.61 -0.81
CA ASN A 198 -8.91 -23.81 -2.25
C ASN A 198 -8.60 -22.51 -2.97
N GLY A 199 -8.22 -22.59 -4.27
CA GLY A 199 -8.02 -21.46 -5.14
C GLY A 199 -6.60 -20.88 -5.05
N VAL A 200 -6.50 -19.60 -5.40
CA VAL A 200 -5.23 -18.87 -5.52
C VAL A 200 -5.29 -17.55 -4.75
N TRP A 201 -4.15 -16.92 -4.57
CA TRP A 201 -4.08 -15.61 -3.90
C TRP A 201 -4.88 -14.55 -4.65
N PHE A 202 -5.64 -13.75 -3.89
CA PHE A 202 -6.42 -12.65 -4.45
C PHE A 202 -5.53 -11.57 -5.11
N PHE A 203 -4.40 -11.22 -4.52
CA PHE A 203 -3.37 -10.42 -5.17
C PHE A 203 -2.24 -11.34 -5.62
N ASN A 204 -2.16 -11.63 -6.93
CA ASN A 204 -1.11 -12.43 -7.52
C ASN A 204 0.26 -11.75 -7.40
N PRO A 205 1.21 -12.26 -6.59
CA PRO A 205 2.49 -11.58 -6.40
C PRO A 205 3.32 -11.49 -7.69
N PHE A 206 3.18 -12.45 -8.61
CA PHE A 206 3.89 -12.46 -9.89
C PHE A 206 3.38 -11.36 -10.84
N ALA A 207 2.14 -10.94 -10.71
CA ALA A 207 1.57 -9.83 -11.46
C ALA A 207 1.83 -8.49 -10.76
N TRP A 208 1.48 -8.37 -9.48
CA TRP A 208 1.57 -7.13 -8.72
C TRP A 208 3.02 -6.65 -8.47
N GLN A 209 4.02 -7.54 -8.60
CA GLN A 209 5.42 -7.16 -8.52
C GLN A 209 5.80 -6.13 -9.61
N LEU A 210 5.15 -6.15 -10.78
CA LEU A 210 5.43 -5.17 -11.84
C LEU A 210 5.20 -3.74 -11.34
N LEU A 211 4.09 -3.50 -10.66
CA LEU A 211 3.75 -2.18 -10.13
C LEU A 211 4.73 -1.73 -9.03
N PHE A 212 5.12 -2.65 -8.16
CA PHE A 212 6.11 -2.41 -7.11
C PHE A 212 7.50 -2.10 -7.70
N VAL A 213 7.97 -2.91 -8.66
CA VAL A 213 9.26 -2.72 -9.35
C VAL A 213 9.25 -1.45 -10.19
N PHE A 214 8.13 -1.11 -10.82
CA PHE A 214 7.99 0.15 -11.55
C PHE A 214 8.12 1.35 -10.61
N GLY A 215 7.50 1.31 -9.42
CA GLY A 215 7.70 2.31 -8.37
C GLY A 215 9.17 2.42 -7.95
N ALA A 216 9.83 1.29 -7.74
CA ALA A 216 11.25 1.21 -7.39
C ALA A 216 12.15 1.79 -8.50
N TRP A 217 11.87 1.48 -9.76
CA TRP A 217 12.56 2.02 -10.92
C TRP A 217 12.40 3.55 -11.03
N CYS A 218 11.19 4.06 -10.77
CA CYS A 218 10.93 5.51 -10.72
C CYS A 218 11.78 6.20 -9.66
N ALA A 219 11.92 5.61 -8.47
CA ALA A 219 12.74 6.16 -7.37
C ALA A 219 14.24 6.23 -7.70
N LEU A 220 14.73 5.32 -8.53
CA LEU A 220 16.15 5.20 -8.91
C LEU A 220 16.52 5.96 -10.20
N GLY A 221 15.71 6.94 -10.59
CA GLY A 221 15.97 7.82 -11.74
C GLY A 221 15.02 7.63 -12.92
N GLY A 222 14.17 6.61 -12.90
CA GLY A 222 13.15 6.38 -13.94
C GLY A 222 12.16 7.54 -14.06
N ALA A 223 11.73 8.10 -12.95
CA ALA A 223 10.82 9.25 -12.94
C ALA A 223 11.40 10.47 -13.69
N GLN A 224 12.71 10.68 -13.68
CA GLN A 224 13.36 11.76 -14.43
C GLN A 224 13.29 11.50 -15.94
N LYS A 225 13.49 10.26 -16.38
CA LYS A 225 13.36 9.84 -17.77
C LYS A 225 11.93 10.02 -18.26
N LEU A 226 10.94 9.63 -17.44
CA LEU A 226 9.53 9.84 -17.75
C LEU A 226 9.14 11.31 -17.75
N GLY A 227 9.85 12.17 -17.02
CA GLY A 227 9.53 13.59 -16.91
C GLY A 227 9.48 14.31 -18.26
N ILE A 228 10.28 13.90 -19.24
CA ILE A 228 10.24 14.43 -20.61
C ILE A 228 8.92 14.07 -21.29
N VAL A 229 8.52 12.79 -21.20
CA VAL A 229 7.28 12.26 -21.79
C VAL A 229 6.05 12.87 -21.12
N LEU A 230 6.05 12.96 -19.78
CA LEU A 230 4.95 13.50 -18.98
C LEU A 230 4.73 15.02 -19.17
N ARG A 231 5.72 15.75 -19.71
CA ARG A 231 5.57 17.17 -20.09
C ARG A 231 4.82 17.36 -21.41
N SER A 232 4.72 16.32 -22.23
CA SER A 232 4.02 16.37 -23.51
C SER A 232 2.53 16.64 -23.32
N ARG A 233 1.98 17.60 -24.08
CA ARG A 233 0.54 17.89 -24.09
C ARG A 233 -0.25 16.71 -24.66
N ALA A 234 0.32 15.98 -25.63
CA ALA A 234 -0.32 14.81 -26.21
C ALA A 234 -0.47 13.67 -25.20
N VAL A 235 0.57 13.42 -24.38
CA VAL A 235 0.51 12.42 -23.30
C VAL A 235 -0.51 12.82 -22.23
N LEU A 236 -0.57 14.09 -21.87
CA LEU A 236 -1.58 14.59 -20.92
C LEU A 236 -3.01 14.41 -21.50
N ALA A 237 -3.21 14.80 -22.76
CA ALA A 237 -4.51 14.64 -23.43
C ALA A 237 -4.93 13.16 -23.52
N ALA A 238 -4.00 12.27 -23.87
CA ALA A 238 -4.25 10.82 -23.92
C ALA A 238 -4.58 10.26 -22.53
N ALA A 239 -3.85 10.67 -21.49
CA ALA A 239 -4.14 10.26 -20.11
C ALA A 239 -5.53 10.72 -19.67
N ILE A 240 -5.89 11.99 -19.91
CA ILE A 240 -7.21 12.53 -19.57
C ILE A 240 -8.30 11.80 -20.37
N ALA A 241 -8.11 11.59 -21.68
CA ALA A 241 -9.07 10.86 -22.52
C ALA A 241 -9.29 9.43 -21.99
N TYR A 242 -8.21 8.74 -21.61
CA TYR A 242 -8.32 7.40 -21.04
C TYR A 242 -9.03 7.39 -19.66
N LEU A 243 -8.76 8.37 -18.80
CA LEU A 243 -9.48 8.51 -17.52
C LEU A 243 -10.96 8.80 -17.72
N VAL A 244 -11.31 9.65 -18.72
CA VAL A 244 -12.72 9.91 -19.08
C VAL A 244 -13.38 8.65 -19.64
N PHE A 245 -12.69 7.91 -20.50
CA PHE A 245 -13.16 6.62 -21.00
C PHE A 245 -13.44 5.63 -19.85
N ALA A 246 -12.48 5.45 -18.94
CA ALA A 246 -12.63 4.58 -17.78
C ALA A 246 -13.80 5.03 -16.88
N PHE A 247 -13.95 6.33 -16.68
CA PHE A 247 -15.08 6.89 -15.94
C PHE A 247 -16.43 6.59 -16.60
N LEU A 248 -16.55 6.78 -17.91
CA LEU A 248 -17.79 6.48 -18.62
C LEU A 248 -18.15 4.99 -18.56
N VAL A 249 -17.16 4.11 -18.62
CA VAL A 249 -17.37 2.66 -18.46
C VAL A 249 -17.81 2.34 -17.02
N THR A 250 -17.15 2.89 -16.01
CA THR A 250 -17.55 2.63 -14.62
C THR A 250 -18.91 3.17 -14.26
N LEU A 251 -19.38 4.24 -14.93
CA LEU A 251 -20.75 4.70 -14.77
C LEU A 251 -21.80 3.64 -15.18
N THR A 252 -21.50 2.81 -16.18
CA THR A 252 -22.44 1.72 -16.57
C THR A 252 -22.56 0.65 -15.48
N TRP A 253 -21.54 0.47 -14.63
CA TRP A 253 -21.61 -0.48 -13.50
C TRP A 253 -22.53 0.00 -12.37
N HIS A 254 -22.73 1.31 -12.26
CA HIS A 254 -23.53 1.92 -11.21
C HIS A 254 -24.95 2.25 -11.64
N PHE A 255 -25.12 2.50 -12.94
CA PHE A 255 -26.41 2.94 -13.50
C PHE A 255 -26.84 2.00 -14.62
N GLU A 256 -27.72 1.06 -14.33
CA GLU A 256 -28.27 0.08 -15.26
C GLU A 256 -28.84 0.73 -16.52
N SER A 257 -29.42 1.94 -16.40
CA SER A 257 -29.92 2.73 -17.53
C SER A 257 -28.85 3.10 -18.55
N LEU A 258 -27.58 3.14 -18.16
CA LEU A 258 -26.44 3.47 -19.02
C LEU A 258 -25.82 2.23 -19.68
N ASP A 259 -26.10 1.04 -19.18
CA ASP A 259 -25.54 -0.21 -19.71
C ASP A 259 -25.92 -0.41 -21.21
N ARG A 260 -27.09 0.03 -21.62
CA ARG A 260 -27.54 0.03 -23.02
C ARG A 260 -26.63 0.79 -23.99
N PHE A 261 -25.78 1.71 -23.47
CA PHE A 261 -24.85 2.48 -24.30
C PHE A 261 -23.49 1.77 -24.42
N MET A 262 -23.25 0.68 -23.66
CA MET A 262 -22.04 -0.11 -23.76
C MET A 262 -22.11 -1.00 -25.00
N PRO A 263 -21.24 -0.81 -26.02
CA PRO A 263 -21.22 -1.69 -27.17
C PRO A 263 -20.79 -3.11 -26.76
N GLY A 264 -21.52 -4.14 -27.21
CA GLY A 264 -21.23 -5.54 -26.85
C GLY A 264 -19.79 -5.96 -27.18
N TRP A 265 -19.29 -5.59 -28.36
CA TRP A 265 -17.90 -5.89 -28.77
C TRP A 265 -16.86 -5.27 -27.80
N LEU A 266 -17.17 -4.11 -27.18
CA LEU A 266 -16.28 -3.46 -26.22
C LEU A 266 -16.33 -4.17 -24.89
N ALA A 267 -17.52 -4.56 -24.43
CA ALA A 267 -17.72 -5.34 -23.24
C ALA A 267 -16.99 -6.70 -23.33
N ASP A 268 -17.17 -7.43 -24.44
CA ASP A 268 -16.51 -8.73 -24.69
C ASP A 268 -14.98 -8.62 -24.71
N TRP A 269 -14.43 -7.48 -25.16
CA TRP A 269 -13.00 -7.25 -25.17
C TRP A 269 -12.43 -6.85 -23.79
N MET A 270 -13.20 -6.12 -22.97
CA MET A 270 -12.72 -5.56 -21.71
C MET A 270 -12.93 -6.49 -20.52
N TYR A 271 -14.02 -7.24 -20.50
CA TYR A 271 -14.39 -8.03 -19.31
C TYR A 271 -13.91 -9.47 -19.38
N PRO A 272 -13.52 -10.02 -18.22
CA PRO A 272 -13.48 -9.40 -16.89
C PRO A 272 -12.24 -8.53 -16.69
N ILE A 273 -12.39 -7.35 -16.07
CA ILE A 273 -11.24 -6.52 -15.65
C ILE A 273 -10.68 -7.11 -14.35
N ASP A 274 -9.68 -7.98 -14.48
CA ASP A 274 -9.15 -8.80 -13.40
C ASP A 274 -8.24 -8.00 -12.45
N LYS A 275 -8.68 -7.87 -11.19
CA LYS A 275 -7.87 -7.28 -10.12
C LYS A 275 -6.79 -8.24 -9.62
N THR A 276 -7.06 -9.54 -9.63
CA THR A 276 -6.14 -10.56 -9.14
C THR A 276 -4.80 -10.50 -9.85
N ASN A 277 -4.84 -10.42 -11.18
CA ASN A 277 -3.65 -10.40 -12.03
C ASN A 277 -3.22 -8.99 -12.47
N LEU A 278 -3.72 -7.94 -11.82
CA LEU A 278 -3.42 -6.54 -12.17
C LEU A 278 -3.64 -6.29 -13.67
N ASP A 279 -4.88 -6.39 -14.13
CA ASP A 279 -5.24 -6.21 -15.54
C ASP A 279 -4.54 -5.01 -16.18
N VAL A 280 -4.20 -5.13 -17.47
CA VAL A 280 -3.53 -4.06 -18.24
C VAL A 280 -4.34 -2.76 -18.19
N LEU A 281 -5.68 -2.86 -18.25
CA LEU A 281 -6.56 -1.69 -18.14
C LEU A 281 -6.43 -1.02 -16.76
N ARG A 282 -6.33 -1.80 -15.69
CA ARG A 282 -6.10 -1.28 -14.34
C ARG A 282 -4.75 -0.60 -14.22
N PHE A 283 -3.70 -1.28 -14.71
CA PHE A 283 -2.34 -0.74 -14.71
C PHE A 283 -2.22 0.55 -15.52
N ALA A 284 -2.80 0.57 -16.75
CA ALA A 284 -2.84 1.77 -17.60
C ALA A 284 -3.63 2.92 -16.95
N HIS A 285 -4.76 2.60 -16.27
CA HIS A 285 -5.55 3.59 -15.55
C HIS A 285 -4.75 4.24 -14.41
N PHE A 286 -4.06 3.42 -13.63
CA PHE A 286 -3.15 3.93 -12.59
C PHE A 286 -2.05 4.82 -13.20
N LEU A 287 -1.41 4.42 -14.31
CA LEU A 287 -0.39 5.24 -14.99
C LEU A 287 -0.94 6.58 -15.48
N ALA A 288 -2.15 6.59 -16.05
CA ALA A 288 -2.81 7.81 -16.48
C ALA A 288 -3.12 8.74 -15.28
N LEU A 289 -3.64 8.17 -14.18
CA LEU A 289 -3.90 8.90 -12.95
C LEU A 289 -2.61 9.49 -12.35
N ALA A 290 -1.54 8.69 -12.31
CA ALA A 290 -0.22 9.14 -11.85
C ALA A 290 0.36 10.24 -12.74
N ALA A 291 0.21 10.13 -14.06
CA ALA A 291 0.68 11.14 -15.02
C ALA A 291 -0.03 12.49 -14.82
N VAL A 292 -1.35 12.48 -14.69
CA VAL A 292 -2.15 13.68 -14.40
C VAL A 292 -1.76 14.26 -13.05
N THR A 293 -1.67 13.42 -12.01
CA THR A 293 -1.28 13.85 -10.66
C THR A 293 0.12 14.51 -10.66
N MET A 294 1.10 13.89 -11.30
CA MET A 294 2.47 14.44 -11.40
C MET A 294 2.52 15.78 -12.14
N ARG A 295 1.59 16.02 -13.07
CA ARG A 295 1.51 17.27 -13.83
C ARG A 295 1.00 18.44 -13.00
N PHE A 296 0.03 18.17 -12.10
CA PHE A 296 -0.64 19.21 -11.30
C PHE A 296 -0.14 19.32 -9.87
N VAL A 297 0.53 18.29 -9.34
CA VAL A 297 1.09 18.26 -7.98
C VAL A 297 2.62 18.20 -8.06
N PRO A 298 3.33 19.33 -8.22
CA PRO A 298 4.79 19.36 -8.26
C PRO A 298 5.38 19.03 -6.87
N ARG A 299 6.66 18.62 -6.84
CA ARG A 299 7.36 18.21 -5.60
C ARG A 299 7.31 19.28 -4.50
N HIS A 300 7.38 20.54 -4.88
CA HIS A 300 7.37 21.69 -3.96
C HIS A 300 6.01 22.40 -3.97
N TRP A 301 4.92 21.65 -4.14
CA TRP A 301 3.58 22.23 -4.13
C TRP A 301 3.31 22.92 -2.77
N PRO A 302 3.02 24.23 -2.76
CA PRO A 302 2.86 24.97 -1.51
C PRO A 302 1.76 24.41 -0.59
N ALA A 303 0.70 23.82 -1.19
CA ALA A 303 -0.39 23.23 -0.45
C ALA A 303 0.03 22.06 0.46
N LEU A 304 1.15 21.38 0.19
CA LEU A 304 1.67 20.31 1.08
C LEU A 304 1.99 20.81 2.50
N LYS A 305 2.14 22.12 2.69
CA LYS A 305 2.39 22.75 3.99
C LYS A 305 1.11 23.22 4.68
N LEU A 306 -0.06 23.08 4.03
CA LEU A 306 -1.32 23.50 4.60
C LEU A 306 -1.75 22.55 5.73
N PRO A 307 -2.28 23.07 6.84
CA PRO A 307 -2.59 22.28 8.02
C PRO A 307 -3.59 21.14 7.77
N PHE A 308 -4.53 21.34 6.85
CA PHE A 308 -5.56 20.34 6.55
C PHE A 308 -5.04 19.09 5.82
N LEU A 309 -3.86 19.15 5.16
CA LEU A 309 -3.20 17.98 4.57
C LEU A 309 -2.28 17.26 5.56
N GLY A 310 -1.94 17.90 6.67
CA GLY A 310 -1.10 17.33 7.73
C GLY A 310 -1.56 15.96 8.20
N PRO A 311 -2.86 15.77 8.55
CA PRO A 311 -3.39 14.47 8.98
C PRO A 311 -3.13 13.33 8.01
N ALA A 312 -3.38 13.53 6.71
CA ALA A 312 -3.11 12.53 5.69
C ALA A 312 -1.61 12.24 5.55
N ILE A 313 -0.76 13.27 5.58
CA ILE A 313 0.70 13.10 5.53
C ILE A 313 1.19 12.27 6.71
N VAL A 314 0.72 12.55 7.93
CA VAL A 314 1.13 11.80 9.13
C VAL A 314 0.64 10.33 9.06
N CYS A 315 -0.59 10.09 8.59
CA CYS A 315 -1.07 8.73 8.32
C CYS A 315 -0.15 7.98 7.33
N GLY A 316 0.27 8.63 6.24
CA GLY A 316 1.19 8.03 5.28
C GLY A 316 2.58 7.73 5.85
N GLN A 317 3.04 8.52 6.84
CA GLN A 317 4.31 8.30 7.54
C GLN A 317 4.28 7.07 8.46
N HIS A 318 3.11 6.73 9.00
CA HIS A 318 2.86 5.61 9.90
C HIS A 318 1.93 4.56 9.27
N SER A 319 2.18 4.27 7.98
CA SER A 319 1.26 3.52 7.12
C SER A 319 0.94 2.10 7.60
N LEU A 320 1.86 1.40 8.28
CA LEU A 320 1.60 0.04 8.75
C LEU A 320 0.60 0.05 9.92
N GLU A 321 0.85 0.88 10.90
CA GLU A 321 0.02 1.01 12.10
C GLU A 321 -1.40 1.49 11.73
N VAL A 322 -1.46 2.48 10.83
CA VAL A 322 -2.74 3.05 10.32
C VAL A 322 -3.50 2.03 9.48
N PHE A 323 -2.81 1.25 8.62
CA PHE A 323 -3.43 0.20 7.82
C PHE A 323 -4.05 -0.88 8.72
N CYS A 324 -3.29 -1.38 9.70
CA CYS A 324 -3.78 -2.43 10.61
C CYS A 324 -5.02 -1.97 11.39
N LEU A 325 -5.01 -0.73 11.89
CA LEU A 325 -6.18 -0.16 12.54
C LEU A 325 -7.35 0.00 11.55
N GLY A 326 -7.08 0.45 10.33
CA GLY A 326 -8.11 0.63 9.30
C GLY A 326 -8.84 -0.66 8.95
N VAL A 327 -8.15 -1.80 8.87
CA VAL A 327 -8.78 -3.11 8.63
C VAL A 327 -9.71 -3.49 9.79
N PHE A 328 -9.26 -3.33 11.03
CA PHE A 328 -10.07 -3.59 12.21
C PHE A 328 -11.32 -2.70 12.25
N LEU A 329 -11.14 -1.39 12.06
CA LEU A 329 -12.25 -0.43 12.09
C LEU A 329 -13.23 -0.61 10.93
N ALA A 330 -12.78 -1.13 9.78
CA ALA A 330 -13.67 -1.40 8.65
C ALA A 330 -14.68 -2.50 8.97
N PHE A 331 -14.24 -3.59 9.61
CA PHE A 331 -15.15 -4.66 10.04
C PHE A 331 -16.06 -4.17 11.19
N ALA A 332 -15.50 -3.49 12.20
CA ALA A 332 -16.32 -2.92 13.28
C ALA A 332 -17.39 -1.96 12.74
N GLY A 333 -17.02 -1.13 11.75
CA GLY A 333 -17.95 -0.23 11.08
C GLY A 333 -19.04 -0.97 10.28
N GLN A 334 -18.66 -2.00 9.52
CA GLN A 334 -19.60 -2.88 8.81
C GLN A 334 -20.61 -3.49 9.78
N PHE A 335 -20.12 -4.04 10.87
CA PHE A 335 -20.95 -4.66 11.88
C PHE A 335 -21.95 -3.68 12.49
N VAL A 336 -21.51 -2.49 12.92
CA VAL A 336 -22.40 -1.47 13.47
C VAL A 336 -23.46 -1.02 12.46
N ILE A 337 -23.12 -0.92 11.17
CA ILE A 337 -24.09 -0.58 10.12
C ILE A 337 -25.11 -1.72 9.93
N ALA A 338 -24.67 -2.97 9.95
CA ALA A 338 -25.53 -4.13 9.72
C ALA A 338 -26.53 -4.37 10.87
N GLU A 339 -26.10 -4.18 12.13
CA GLU A 339 -26.93 -4.40 13.32
C GLU A 339 -27.79 -3.19 13.70
N SER A 340 -27.68 -2.10 12.96
CA SER A 340 -28.48 -0.90 13.21
C SER A 340 -29.32 -0.53 11.99
N SER A 341 -29.95 0.62 12.02
CA SER A 341 -30.78 1.12 10.89
C SER A 341 -30.00 1.32 9.59
N GLY A 342 -28.66 1.33 9.64
CA GLY A 342 -27.81 1.47 8.46
C GLY A 342 -27.96 2.79 7.68
N GLY A 343 -28.62 3.80 8.24
CA GLY A 343 -28.93 5.04 7.55
C GLY A 343 -27.70 5.85 7.12
N PRO A 344 -27.83 6.73 6.10
CA PRO A 344 -26.70 7.48 5.53
C PRO A 344 -25.92 8.31 6.56
N PHE A 345 -26.63 8.88 7.54
CA PHE A 345 -25.99 9.65 8.62
C PHE A 345 -25.07 8.78 9.49
N LEU A 346 -25.54 7.57 9.85
CA LEU A 346 -24.71 6.62 10.63
C LEU A 346 -23.49 6.18 9.83
N GLN A 347 -23.64 5.85 8.55
CA GLN A 347 -22.54 5.49 7.66
C GLN A 347 -21.50 6.62 7.58
N ALA A 348 -21.94 7.87 7.43
CA ALA A 348 -21.06 9.03 7.44
C ALA A 348 -20.35 9.22 8.79
N ALA A 349 -21.07 9.05 9.91
CA ALA A 349 -20.50 9.16 11.25
C ALA A 349 -19.43 8.09 11.51
N ILE A 350 -19.69 6.84 11.16
CA ILE A 350 -18.72 5.72 11.29
C ILE A 350 -17.50 5.97 10.42
N SER A 351 -17.68 6.39 9.17
CA SER A 351 -16.58 6.70 8.25
C SER A 351 -15.70 7.83 8.78
N LEU A 352 -16.31 8.90 9.27
CA LEU A 352 -15.58 10.03 9.85
C LEU A 352 -14.85 9.64 11.14
N LEU A 353 -15.53 8.93 12.05
CA LEU A 353 -14.94 8.45 13.29
C LEU A 353 -13.75 7.53 13.03
N GLY A 354 -13.86 6.61 12.05
CA GLY A 354 -12.77 5.74 11.67
C GLY A 354 -11.56 6.52 11.16
N ILE A 355 -11.76 7.51 10.29
CA ILE A 355 -10.68 8.39 9.81
C ILE A 355 -10.06 9.17 10.98
N ILE A 356 -10.86 9.70 11.90
CA ILE A 356 -10.37 10.42 13.10
C ILE A 356 -9.49 9.50 13.95
N LEU A 357 -9.91 8.26 14.19
CA LEU A 357 -9.14 7.28 14.97
C LEU A 357 -7.83 6.90 14.28
N MET A 358 -7.84 6.72 12.94
CA MET A 358 -6.63 6.48 12.15
C MET A 358 -5.65 7.65 12.25
N VAL A 359 -6.14 8.89 12.19
CA VAL A 359 -5.35 10.11 12.34
C VAL A 359 -4.79 10.23 13.76
N ALA A 360 -5.63 10.02 14.79
CA ALA A 360 -5.21 10.06 16.18
C ALA A 360 -4.09 9.05 16.47
N THR A 361 -4.23 7.83 15.95
CA THR A 361 -3.19 6.79 16.06
C THR A 361 -1.90 7.20 15.37
N ALA A 362 -1.97 7.78 14.17
CA ALA A 362 -0.78 8.26 13.47
C ALA A 362 -0.04 9.35 14.26
N TYR A 363 -0.76 10.30 14.85
CA TYR A 363 -0.16 11.32 15.72
C TYR A 363 0.41 10.73 17.02
N LEU A 364 -0.28 9.78 17.65
CA LEU A 364 0.19 9.09 18.85
C LEU A 364 1.52 8.35 18.58
N VAL A 365 1.59 7.60 17.48
CA VAL A 365 2.81 6.90 17.07
C VAL A 365 3.93 7.89 16.74
N SER A 366 3.61 9.00 16.10
CA SER A 366 4.58 10.06 15.79
C SER A 366 5.14 10.69 17.07
N TRP A 367 4.27 11.00 18.01
CA TRP A 367 4.66 11.54 19.33
C TRP A 367 5.55 10.56 20.11
N TYR A 368 5.15 9.28 20.18
CA TYR A 368 5.91 8.25 20.88
C TYR A 368 7.33 8.08 20.29
N LYS A 369 7.45 7.95 18.96
CA LYS A 369 8.75 7.89 18.27
C LYS A 369 9.59 9.16 18.48
N GLY A 370 8.95 10.31 18.64
CA GLY A 370 9.63 11.57 18.98
C GLY A 370 10.24 11.56 20.38
N ILE A 371 9.63 10.88 21.35
CA ILE A 371 10.15 10.71 22.70
C ILE A 371 11.33 9.73 22.70
N GLU A 372 11.19 8.57 22.05
CA GLU A 372 12.27 7.58 21.95
C GLU A 372 13.52 8.15 21.27
N GLY A 373 13.37 8.94 20.21
CA GLY A 373 14.48 9.61 19.52
C GLY A 373 15.17 10.71 20.35
N ARG A 374 14.54 11.19 21.43
CA ARG A 374 15.07 12.18 22.36
C ARG A 374 15.67 11.57 23.62
N SER A 375 15.52 10.25 23.85
CA SER A 375 16.18 9.57 24.96
C SER A 375 17.68 9.78 24.81
N PRO A 376 18.37 10.38 25.80
CA PRO A 376 19.82 10.55 25.73
C PRO A 376 20.43 9.15 25.69
N VAL A 377 21.03 8.79 24.56
CA VAL A 377 22.06 7.74 24.56
C VAL A 377 23.07 8.22 25.58
N THR A 378 23.10 7.57 26.72
CA THR A 378 24.12 7.78 27.74
C THR A 378 25.46 7.57 27.03
N ARG A 379 26.08 8.65 26.57
CA ARG A 379 27.49 8.62 26.17
C ARG A 379 28.22 8.23 27.45
N VAL A 380 28.56 6.96 27.56
CA VAL A 380 29.59 6.54 28.50
C VAL A 380 30.83 7.34 28.06
N LYS A 381 31.11 8.44 28.79
CA LYS A 381 32.40 9.07 28.71
C LYS A 381 33.43 8.00 29.08
N PRO A 382 34.48 7.81 28.28
CA PRO A 382 35.63 7.03 28.77
C PRO A 382 36.05 7.66 30.10
N SER A 383 36.17 6.85 31.11
CA SER A 383 36.67 7.21 32.42
C SER A 383 38.06 7.81 32.28
N ASP A 384 38.29 8.99 32.81
CA ASP A 384 39.60 9.65 32.92
C ASP A 384 40.60 8.86 33.84
N ALA A 385 40.38 7.56 34.03
CA ALA A 385 41.20 6.67 34.82
C ALA A 385 42.41 6.08 34.10
N ASP A 386 42.53 6.24 32.80
CA ASP A 386 43.65 5.66 32.01
C ASP A 386 44.76 6.67 31.66
N LEU A 387 44.74 7.86 32.25
CA LEU A 387 45.81 8.87 32.06
C LEU A 387 46.70 9.09 33.24
N ALA A 388 46.61 8.28 34.33
CA ALA A 388 47.46 8.41 35.51
C ALA A 388 48.30 7.12 35.73
N GLY A 389 49.09 6.71 34.75
CA GLY A 389 49.95 5.49 34.88
C GLY A 389 51.14 5.54 33.96
N GLY A 390 51.93 6.61 33.99
CA GLY A 390 53.11 6.72 33.15
C GLY A 390 54.14 7.71 33.63
N GLU A 391 54.53 7.61 34.91
CA GLU A 391 55.78 8.18 35.42
C GLU A 391 56.20 7.43 36.69
N ALA A 392 57.07 6.42 36.54
CA ALA A 392 58.10 6.00 37.46
C ALA A 392 59.01 4.96 36.76
#